data_6d680a579ad4642e8399939e087b53e6
#
_entry.id   6d680a579ad4642e8399939e087b53e6
#
_cell.length_a   1.000
_cell.length_b   1.000
_cell.length_c   1.000
_cell.angle_alpha   90.00
_cell.angle_beta   90.00
_cell.angle_gamma   90.00
#
_symmetry.space_group_name_H-M   'P 1'
#
loop_
_entity.id
_entity.type
_entity.pdbx_description
1 polymer ?
#
loop_
_entity_poly.entity_id
_entity_poly.type
_entity_poly.pdbx_seq_one_letter_code
_entity_poly.pdbx_strand_id
1 'polypeptide(L)'
;PANKMGEYTVRWPGHIQKYQNTELNPEELVEAWRMDYSRPEFTWMEVSIKSGETSQTWIIEDRGKDGDSSMARTTGLVTASCVIAWIDRPEMFNSGVFAPEDLPNDVIDLVIEVMRSEGVSIVLQ
;
A
#
# COMPACT_ATOMS: atom_id res chain seq x y z
N PRO A 1 18.61 -10.52 -6.89
CA PRO A 1 17.71 -10.98 -5.83
C PRO A 1 18.21 -10.53 -4.46
N ALA A 2 17.31 -10.15 -3.55
CA ALA A 2 17.66 -9.78 -2.19
C ALA A 2 18.11 -11.00 -1.40
N ASN A 3 19.19 -10.87 -0.61
CA ASN A 3 19.69 -11.95 0.25
C ASN A 3 18.82 -12.12 1.49
N LYS A 4 18.11 -11.07 1.91
CA LYS A 4 17.20 -11.07 3.04
C LYS A 4 16.07 -10.09 2.74
N MET A 5 14.83 -10.52 2.97
CA MET A 5 13.64 -9.69 2.87
C MET A 5 12.76 -9.94 4.09
N GLY A 6 12.12 -8.90 4.58
CA GLY A 6 11.17 -8.97 5.69
C GLY A 6 10.07 -7.94 5.51
N GLU A 7 8.85 -8.33 5.85
CA GLU A 7 7.67 -7.47 5.87
C GLU A 7 7.13 -7.43 7.30
N TYR A 8 6.74 -6.24 7.74
CA TYR A 8 6.25 -6.00 9.08
C TYR A 8 4.99 -5.14 9.03
N THR A 9 3.91 -5.63 9.61
CA THR A 9 2.71 -4.83 9.84
C THR A 9 2.70 -4.27 11.25
N VAL A 10 2.68 -2.94 11.36
CA VAL A 10 2.62 -2.26 12.66
C VAL A 10 1.19 -2.30 13.20
N ARG A 11 1.05 -2.62 14.47
CA ARG A 11 -0.22 -2.66 15.19
C ARG A 11 -0.11 -1.90 16.50
N TRP A 12 -1.22 -1.32 16.98
CA TRP A 12 -1.28 -0.72 18.30
C TRP A 12 -0.94 -1.75 19.40
N PRO A 13 -0.23 -1.35 20.44
CA PRO A 13 0.02 -2.23 21.60
C PRO A 13 -1.29 -2.83 22.13
N GLY A 14 -1.28 -4.13 22.40
CA GLY A 14 -2.44 -4.85 22.89
C GLY A 14 -3.45 -5.32 21.82
N HIS A 15 -3.33 -4.88 20.55
CA HIS A 15 -4.26 -5.28 19.49
C HIS A 15 -4.29 -6.81 19.30
N ILE A 16 -3.12 -7.42 19.19
CA ILE A 16 -3.00 -8.88 19.02
C ILE A 16 -3.53 -9.63 20.23
N GLN A 17 -3.17 -9.17 21.46
CA GLN A 17 -3.65 -9.79 22.70
C GLN A 17 -5.18 -9.68 22.81
N LYS A 18 -5.77 -8.54 22.43
CA LYS A 18 -7.22 -8.38 22.42
C LYS A 18 -7.89 -9.37 21.47
N TYR A 19 -7.35 -9.59 20.27
CA TYR A 19 -7.85 -10.58 19.33
C TYR A 19 -7.73 -12.01 19.88
N GLN A 20 -6.56 -12.37 20.43
CA GLN A 20 -6.31 -13.71 20.97
C GLN A 20 -7.16 -14.06 22.19
N ASN A 21 -7.52 -13.05 22.99
CA ASN A 21 -8.29 -13.20 24.23
C ASN A 21 -9.78 -12.88 24.09
N THR A 22 -10.26 -12.63 22.87
CA THR A 22 -11.68 -12.34 22.67
C THR A 22 -12.52 -13.61 22.65
N GLU A 23 -13.68 -13.54 23.26
CA GLU A 23 -14.73 -14.55 23.18
C GLU A 23 -15.80 -14.20 22.12
N LEU A 24 -15.62 -13.07 21.41
CA LEU A 24 -16.55 -12.62 20.38
C LEU A 24 -16.51 -13.56 19.17
N ASN A 25 -17.69 -13.81 18.59
CA ASN A 25 -17.77 -14.48 17.30
C ASN A 25 -17.34 -13.54 16.16
N PRO A 26 -17.19 -14.05 14.91
CA PRO A 26 -16.72 -13.24 13.79
C PRO A 26 -17.57 -12.01 13.50
N GLU A 27 -18.89 -12.09 13.62
CA GLU A 27 -19.81 -10.99 13.36
C GLU A 27 -19.66 -9.89 14.41
N GLU A 28 -19.55 -10.27 15.67
CA GLU A 28 -19.32 -9.35 16.79
C GLU A 28 -17.95 -8.69 16.71
N LEU A 29 -16.92 -9.42 16.23
CA LEU A 29 -15.59 -8.85 15.97
C LEU A 29 -15.63 -7.79 14.87
N VAL A 30 -16.30 -8.07 13.75
CA VAL A 30 -16.46 -7.11 12.65
C VAL A 30 -17.14 -5.84 13.15
N GLU A 31 -18.20 -5.96 13.96
CA GLU A 31 -18.89 -4.80 14.52
C GLU A 31 -18.01 -4.04 15.53
N ALA A 32 -17.34 -4.74 16.44
CA ALA A 32 -16.46 -4.13 17.44
C ALA A 32 -15.24 -3.42 16.84
N TRP A 33 -14.83 -3.83 15.63
CA TRP A 33 -13.68 -3.26 14.90
C TRP A 33 -14.08 -2.52 13.64
N ARG A 34 -15.38 -2.20 13.51
CA ARG A 34 -15.87 -1.37 12.41
C ARG A 34 -15.09 -0.05 12.38
N MET A 35 -14.68 0.34 11.18
CA MET A 35 -14.00 1.61 10.98
C MET A 35 -14.90 2.77 11.39
N ASP A 36 -14.40 3.63 12.23
CA ASP A 36 -15.05 4.88 12.62
C ASP A 36 -14.58 6.00 11.66
N TYR A 37 -15.37 6.29 10.65
CA TYR A 37 -15.08 7.32 9.65
C TYR A 37 -15.05 8.76 10.22
N SER A 38 -15.45 8.95 11.48
CA SER A 38 -15.32 10.25 12.15
C SER A 38 -13.91 10.52 12.67
N ARG A 39 -13.06 9.47 12.74
CA ARG A 39 -11.69 9.59 13.20
C ARG A 39 -10.74 9.83 12.03
N PRO A 40 -9.71 10.67 12.21
CA PRO A 40 -8.60 10.76 11.28
C PRO A 40 -7.96 9.38 11.09
N GLU A 41 -7.76 9.00 9.84
CA GLU A 41 -7.05 7.78 9.49
C GLU A 41 -5.91 8.10 8.52
N PHE A 42 -4.95 7.22 8.45
CA PHE A 42 -3.83 7.37 7.52
C PHE A 42 -3.23 6.00 7.20
N THR A 43 -2.65 5.92 6.01
CA THR A 43 -1.71 4.86 5.64
C THR A 43 -0.29 5.44 5.73
N TRP A 44 0.60 4.71 6.38
CA TRP A 44 2.03 5.00 6.40
C TRP A 44 2.80 3.72 6.10
N MET A 45 3.69 3.78 5.14
CA MET A 45 4.53 2.66 4.74
C MET A 45 5.97 3.12 4.56
N GLU A 46 6.89 2.34 5.07
CA GLU A 46 8.33 2.50 4.85
C GLU A 46 8.87 1.30 4.09
N VAL A 47 9.63 1.57 3.04
CA VAL A 47 10.36 0.56 2.28
C VAL A 47 11.83 0.93 2.31
N SER A 48 12.64 0.13 3.00
CA SER A 48 14.08 0.36 3.11
C SER A 48 14.85 -0.73 2.36
N ILE A 49 15.79 -0.30 1.53
CA ILE A 49 16.70 -1.17 0.78
C ILE A 49 18.13 -0.87 1.23
N LYS A 50 18.89 -1.91 1.52
CA LYS A 50 20.31 -1.80 1.87
C LYS A 50 21.16 -2.69 0.97
N SER A 51 22.21 -2.11 0.38
CA SER A 51 23.23 -2.80 -0.42
C SER A 51 24.62 -2.31 -0.01
N GLY A 52 25.38 -3.16 0.67
CA GLY A 52 26.66 -2.77 1.25
C GLY A 52 26.51 -1.64 2.26
N GLU A 53 27.18 -0.52 2.03
CA GLU A 53 27.09 0.69 2.88
C GLU A 53 25.99 1.67 2.40
N THR A 54 25.39 1.42 1.25
CA THR A 54 24.32 2.27 0.70
C THR A 54 22.96 1.84 1.24
N SER A 55 22.16 2.81 1.65
CA SER A 55 20.78 2.61 2.09
C SER A 55 19.89 3.65 1.43
N GLN A 56 18.71 3.23 1.01
CA GLN A 56 17.65 4.11 0.52
C GLN A 56 16.36 3.74 1.22
N THR A 57 15.57 4.75 1.59
CA THR A 57 14.29 4.56 2.27
C THR A 57 13.21 5.37 1.56
N TRP A 58 12.15 4.69 1.17
CA TRP A 58 10.94 5.31 0.65
C TRP A 58 9.90 5.40 1.75
N ILE A 59 9.30 6.57 1.91
CA ILE A 59 8.16 6.77 2.81
C ILE A 59 6.95 7.13 1.98
N ILE A 60 5.85 6.40 2.20
CA ILE A 60 4.56 6.62 1.56
C ILE A 60 3.55 6.96 2.63
N GLU A 61 2.85 8.08 2.47
CA GLU A 61 1.81 8.55 3.40
C GLU A 61 0.57 9.04 2.63
N ASP A 62 -0.61 8.61 3.07
CA ASP A 62 -1.90 9.14 2.63
C ASP A 62 -2.85 9.29 3.83
N ARG A 63 -3.73 10.28 3.76
CA ARG A 63 -4.68 10.60 4.86
C ARG A 63 -6.14 10.48 4.45
N GLY A 64 -6.41 9.78 3.37
CA GLY A 64 -7.75 9.75 2.79
C GLY A 64 -8.17 11.09 2.17
N LYS A 65 -9.19 11.06 1.33
CA LYS A 65 -9.69 12.23 0.62
C LYS A 65 -11.10 11.97 0.09
N ASP A 66 -11.95 12.97 0.13
CA ASP A 66 -13.28 12.97 -0.48
C ASP A 66 -14.20 11.80 -0.03
N GLY A 67 -14.00 11.31 1.19
CA GLY A 67 -14.75 10.20 1.77
C GLY A 67 -14.12 8.82 1.56
N ASP A 68 -13.07 8.72 0.75
CA ASP A 68 -12.30 7.51 0.60
C ASP A 68 -11.20 7.39 1.65
N SER A 69 -11.07 6.20 2.24
CA SER A 69 -10.00 5.94 3.20
C SER A 69 -8.64 5.90 2.51
N SER A 70 -7.57 6.22 3.26
CA SER A 70 -6.20 6.14 2.75
C SER A 70 -5.85 4.75 2.22
N MET A 71 -6.33 3.69 2.89
CA MET A 71 -6.16 2.31 2.44
C MET A 71 -6.86 2.05 1.10
N ALA A 72 -8.11 2.49 0.95
CA ALA A 72 -8.86 2.33 -0.31
C ALA A 72 -8.17 3.08 -1.45
N ARG A 73 -7.71 4.31 -1.19
CA ARG A 73 -7.01 5.14 -2.17
C ARG A 73 -5.69 4.54 -2.59
N THR A 74 -4.80 4.23 -1.66
CA THR A 74 -3.46 3.69 -1.98
C THR A 74 -3.53 2.33 -2.70
N THR A 75 -4.53 1.51 -2.40
CA THR A 75 -4.76 0.24 -3.11
C THR A 75 -5.42 0.46 -4.48
N GLY A 76 -6.46 1.28 -4.52
CA GLY A 76 -7.26 1.53 -5.73
C GLY A 76 -6.48 2.29 -6.81
N LEU A 77 -5.72 3.32 -6.44
CA LEU A 77 -4.93 4.12 -7.37
C LEU A 77 -3.86 3.27 -8.08
N VAL A 78 -3.16 2.40 -7.36
CA VAL A 78 -2.17 1.49 -7.97
C VAL A 78 -2.84 0.58 -8.99
N THR A 79 -3.95 -0.06 -8.62
CA THR A 79 -4.68 -0.97 -9.50
C THR A 79 -5.22 -0.25 -10.73
N ALA A 80 -5.86 0.90 -10.55
CA ALA A 80 -6.42 1.69 -11.64
C ALA A 80 -5.33 2.17 -12.61
N SER A 81 -4.18 2.63 -12.09
CA SER A 81 -3.06 3.07 -12.91
C SER A 81 -2.48 1.95 -13.78
N CYS A 82 -2.35 0.73 -13.22
CA CYS A 82 -1.92 -0.43 -14.00
C CYS A 82 -2.93 -0.79 -15.12
N VAL A 83 -4.22 -0.72 -14.84
CA VAL A 83 -5.27 -0.98 -15.84
C VAL A 83 -5.25 0.08 -16.94
N ILE A 84 -5.11 1.35 -16.58
CA ILE A 84 -5.01 2.46 -17.56
C ILE A 84 -3.76 2.26 -18.43
N ALA A 85 -2.61 1.98 -17.85
CA ALA A 85 -1.38 1.72 -18.59
C ALA A 85 -1.54 0.54 -19.57
N TRP A 86 -2.22 -0.51 -19.15
CA TRP A 86 -2.48 -1.66 -20.01
C TRP A 86 -3.44 -1.34 -21.16
N ILE A 87 -4.46 -0.52 -20.93
CA ILE A 87 -5.40 -0.10 -21.99
C ILE A 87 -4.69 0.81 -23.01
N ASP A 88 -3.90 1.76 -22.52
CA ASP A 88 -3.26 2.78 -23.37
C ASP A 88 -2.05 2.22 -24.14
N ARG A 89 -1.32 1.28 -23.56
CA ARG A 89 -0.07 0.72 -24.09
C ARG A 89 0.02 -0.79 -23.87
N PRO A 90 -0.90 -1.59 -24.44
CA PRO A 90 -0.95 -3.03 -24.19
C PRO A 90 0.32 -3.78 -24.64
N GLU A 91 1.07 -3.22 -25.61
CA GLU A 91 2.32 -3.78 -26.10
C GLU A 91 3.46 -3.79 -25.04
N MET A 92 3.34 -3.00 -23.98
CA MET A 92 4.30 -3.01 -22.86
C MET A 92 4.14 -4.22 -21.93
N PHE A 93 3.02 -4.93 -22.04
CA PHE A 93 2.69 -6.04 -21.15
C PHE A 93 2.78 -7.38 -21.89
N ASN A 94 3.49 -8.33 -21.31
CA ASN A 94 3.46 -9.70 -21.79
C ASN A 94 2.15 -10.38 -21.36
N SER A 95 1.79 -11.49 -22.03
CA SER A 95 0.66 -12.32 -21.58
C SER A 95 1.07 -13.17 -20.38
N GLY A 96 0.23 -13.22 -19.35
CA GLY A 96 0.46 -14.07 -18.18
C GLY A 96 0.08 -13.41 -16.86
N VAL A 97 0.55 -13.99 -15.78
CA VAL A 97 0.45 -13.45 -14.42
C VAL A 97 1.83 -13.00 -14.00
N PHE A 98 1.95 -11.77 -13.55
CA PHE A 98 3.22 -11.14 -13.16
C PHE A 98 3.14 -10.65 -11.74
N ALA A 99 4.28 -10.65 -11.06
CA ALA A 99 4.46 -9.91 -9.83
C ALA A 99 4.66 -8.41 -10.15
N PRO A 100 4.34 -7.48 -9.22
CA PRO A 100 4.52 -6.04 -9.43
C PRO A 100 5.96 -5.65 -9.82
N GLU A 101 6.95 -6.38 -9.33
CA GLU A 101 8.37 -6.18 -9.64
C GLU A 101 8.77 -6.57 -11.07
N ASP A 102 7.92 -7.28 -11.79
CA ASP A 102 8.11 -7.64 -13.20
C ASP A 102 7.48 -6.60 -14.16
N LEU A 103 6.82 -5.59 -13.63
CA LEU A 103 6.24 -4.52 -14.44
C LEU A 103 7.35 -3.66 -15.08
N PRO A 104 7.13 -3.17 -16.31
CA PRO A 104 8.02 -2.19 -16.94
C PRO A 104 8.20 -0.95 -16.06
N ASN A 105 9.40 -0.40 -16.02
CA ASN A 105 9.70 0.81 -15.22
C ASN A 105 8.77 1.97 -15.55
N ASP A 106 8.43 2.18 -16.82
CA ASP A 106 7.51 3.24 -17.26
C ASP A 106 6.11 3.10 -16.65
N VAL A 107 5.66 1.85 -16.39
CA VAL A 107 4.39 1.59 -15.70
C VAL A 107 4.51 1.93 -14.21
N ILE A 108 5.65 1.57 -13.60
CA ILE A 108 5.92 1.91 -12.18
C ILE A 108 5.99 3.43 -12.02
N ASP A 109 6.68 4.13 -12.92
CA ASP A 109 6.78 5.59 -12.91
C ASP A 109 5.40 6.24 -13.05
N LEU A 110 4.56 5.75 -13.97
CA LEU A 110 3.18 6.21 -14.13
C LEU A 110 2.36 6.02 -12.85
N VAL A 111 2.45 4.85 -12.22
CA VAL A 111 1.75 4.59 -10.94
C VAL A 111 2.17 5.60 -9.88
N ILE A 112 3.47 5.84 -9.73
CA ILE A 112 3.99 6.81 -8.75
C ILE A 112 3.52 8.23 -9.08
N GLU A 113 3.51 8.62 -10.36
CA GLU A 113 3.03 9.93 -10.82
C GLU A 113 1.54 10.12 -10.52
N VAL A 114 0.71 9.13 -10.83
CA VAL A 114 -0.73 9.18 -10.54
C VAL A 114 -0.97 9.28 -9.04
N MET A 115 -0.31 8.47 -8.22
CA MET A 115 -0.45 8.54 -6.78
C MET A 115 -0.09 9.93 -6.24
N ARG A 116 1.02 10.52 -6.71
CA ARG A 116 1.44 11.87 -6.32
C ARG A 116 0.45 12.94 -6.77
N SER A 117 -0.08 12.86 -7.98
CA SER A 117 -1.06 13.80 -8.50
C SER A 117 -2.37 13.78 -7.71
N GLU A 118 -2.71 12.61 -7.15
CA GLU A 118 -3.86 12.42 -6.25
C GLU A 118 -3.57 12.81 -4.79
N GLY A 119 -2.37 13.28 -4.50
CA GLY A 119 -1.98 13.81 -3.20
C GLY A 119 -1.36 12.79 -2.25
N VAL A 120 -1.06 11.58 -2.70
CA VAL A 120 -0.28 10.62 -1.91
C VAL A 120 1.17 11.11 -1.81
N SER A 121 1.68 11.25 -0.61
CA SER A 121 3.07 11.61 -0.38
C SER A 121 3.97 10.39 -0.62
N ILE A 122 4.95 10.51 -1.52
CA ILE A 122 5.96 9.48 -1.78
C ILE A 122 7.32 10.17 -1.80
N VAL A 123 8.13 9.92 -0.77
CA VAL A 123 9.42 10.58 -0.53
C VAL A 123 10.54 9.56 -0.44
N LEU A 124 11.65 9.81 -1.15
CA LEU A 124 12.92 9.10 -1.00
C LEU A 124 13.81 9.86 0.00
N GLN A 125 14.36 9.15 0.98
CA GLN A 125 15.32 9.64 1.99
C GLN A 125 16.70 9.00 1.81
#